data_7acb08c71a89173a3079b3958be3f5f8
#
_entry.id   7acb08c71a89173a3079b3958be3f5f8
#
_cell.length_a   1.000
_cell.length_b   1.000
_cell.length_c   1.000
_cell.angle_alpha   90.00
_cell.angle_beta   90.00
_cell.angle_gamma   90.00
#
_symmetry.space_group_name_H-M   'P 1'
#
loop_
_entity.id
_entity.type
_entity.pdbx_description
1 polymer ?
#
loop_
_entity_poly.entity_id
_entity_poly.type
_entity_poly.pdbx_seq_one_letter_code
_entity_poly.pdbx_strand_id
1 'polypeptide(L)'
;MPTLLKFLIRRLLAIPVTLLIITAILYGVLMLAPVEVRAQLYMPKGTSNNPNLRPEVLLQQIIESHGLNDPYPVQYLRWLGRLLQGDWGWSAGFRVDVLTALLQRTPATAELTLYAVVLLIPLGIIGGGLAGAKEHRAVDHAFRVVAFVATAIPPFVLALVLLGIFYAGLKWFPPGRLTISEQIVVSNAEFTPYTGLLTLDGLLNHRSDISLSALRHLVLPCITLSMVHWATLGRMTRAMMIEELQKDYITVVRGKGLKE
;
A
#
# COMPACT_ATOMS: atom_id res chain seq x y z
N MET A 1 -4.40 -19.58 -29.58
CA MET A 1 -3.14 -19.07 -29.01
C MET A 1 -2.72 -17.68 -29.50
N PRO A 2 -2.93 -17.24 -30.75
CA PRO A 2 -2.52 -15.90 -31.18
C PRO A 2 -3.23 -14.74 -30.45
N THR A 3 -4.45 -14.94 -29.95
CA THR A 3 -5.22 -13.92 -29.25
C THR A 3 -4.69 -13.60 -27.84
N LEU A 4 -4.26 -14.60 -27.09
CA LEU A 4 -3.72 -14.42 -25.72
C LEU A 4 -2.35 -13.73 -25.75
N LEU A 5 -1.47 -14.11 -26.65
CA LEU A 5 -0.17 -13.48 -26.84
C LEU A 5 -0.32 -12.00 -27.26
N LYS A 6 -1.21 -11.72 -28.18
CA LYS A 6 -1.52 -10.35 -28.64
C LYS A 6 -2.09 -9.50 -27.50
N PHE A 7 -2.95 -10.08 -26.66
CA PHE A 7 -3.49 -9.43 -25.48
C PHE A 7 -2.39 -9.12 -24.44
N LEU A 8 -1.49 -10.07 -24.14
CA LEU A 8 -0.38 -9.88 -23.21
C LEU A 8 0.60 -8.82 -23.70
N ILE A 9 0.99 -8.88 -24.99
CA ILE A 9 1.90 -7.89 -25.59
C ILE A 9 1.28 -6.49 -25.50
N ARG A 10 -0.01 -6.35 -25.85
CA ARG A 10 -0.71 -5.06 -25.78
C ARG A 10 -0.74 -4.52 -24.35
N ARG A 11 -0.96 -5.38 -23.34
CA ARG A 11 -0.94 -4.99 -21.94
C ARG A 11 0.45 -4.60 -21.45
N LEU A 12 1.47 -5.38 -21.80
CA LEU A 12 2.87 -5.08 -21.44
C LEU A 12 3.34 -3.76 -22.07
N LEU A 13 2.95 -3.46 -23.30
CA LEU A 13 3.28 -2.18 -23.92
C LEU A 13 2.47 -1.01 -23.38
N ALA A 14 1.25 -1.25 -22.88
CA ALA A 14 0.44 -0.21 -22.28
C ALA A 14 1.00 0.27 -20.93
N ILE A 15 1.67 -0.58 -20.16
CA ILE A 15 2.25 -0.22 -18.84
C ILE A 15 3.25 0.93 -18.97
N PRO A 16 4.34 0.85 -19.75
CA PRO A 16 5.30 1.94 -19.85
C PRO A 16 4.68 3.22 -20.44
N VAL A 17 3.76 3.10 -21.40
CA VAL A 17 3.06 4.26 -21.95
C VAL A 17 2.22 4.96 -20.88
N THR A 18 1.48 4.20 -20.09
CA THR A 18 0.68 4.74 -18.98
C THR A 18 1.57 5.40 -17.93
N LEU A 19 2.69 4.78 -17.57
CA LEU A 19 3.67 5.34 -16.64
C LEU A 19 4.26 6.65 -17.16
N LEU A 20 4.64 6.71 -18.44
CA LEU A 20 5.14 7.94 -19.06
C LEU A 20 4.10 9.06 -19.05
N ILE A 21 2.85 8.77 -19.35
CA ILE A 21 1.77 9.76 -19.30
C ILE A 21 1.57 10.28 -17.87
N ILE A 22 1.46 9.37 -16.89
CA ILE A 22 1.25 9.73 -15.48
C ILE A 22 2.43 10.56 -14.97
N THR A 23 3.66 10.13 -15.20
CA THR A 23 4.85 10.85 -14.74
C THR A 23 5.02 12.20 -15.45
N ALA A 24 4.67 12.30 -16.74
CA ALA A 24 4.65 13.58 -17.44
C ALA A 24 3.64 14.56 -16.84
N ILE A 25 2.43 14.10 -16.55
CA ILE A 25 1.41 14.92 -15.91
C ILE A 25 1.87 15.37 -14.52
N LEU A 26 2.36 14.45 -13.68
CA LEU A 26 2.85 14.77 -12.33
C LEU A 26 4.03 15.74 -12.37
N TYR A 27 4.96 15.55 -13.30
CA TYR A 27 6.08 16.47 -13.49
C TYR A 27 5.58 17.84 -13.96
N GLY A 28 4.56 17.89 -14.84
CA GLY A 28 3.90 19.11 -15.25
C GLY A 28 3.26 19.88 -14.08
N VAL A 29 2.60 19.16 -13.17
CA VAL A 29 2.06 19.76 -11.93
C VAL A 29 3.18 20.33 -11.06
N LEU A 30 4.32 19.65 -10.94
CA LEU A 30 5.49 20.15 -10.21
C LEU A 30 6.01 21.48 -10.82
N MET A 31 5.93 21.64 -12.15
CA MET A 31 6.37 22.84 -12.85
C MET A 31 5.49 24.08 -12.55
N LEU A 32 4.31 23.90 -11.97
CA LEU A 32 3.49 25.03 -11.51
C LEU A 32 4.07 25.70 -10.26
N ALA A 33 4.95 25.00 -9.54
CA ALA A 33 5.66 25.60 -8.42
C ALA A 33 6.74 26.57 -8.91
N PRO A 34 6.94 27.73 -8.21
CA PRO A 34 8.02 28.65 -8.50
C PRO A 34 9.39 27.96 -8.56
N VAL A 35 10.29 28.45 -9.40
CA VAL A 35 11.63 27.83 -9.61
C VAL A 35 12.44 27.76 -8.33
N GLU A 36 12.27 28.76 -7.45
CA GLU A 36 12.94 28.85 -6.15
C GLU A 36 12.49 27.71 -5.23
N VAL A 37 11.18 27.38 -5.22
CA VAL A 37 10.63 26.27 -4.43
C VAL A 37 11.16 24.93 -4.97
N ARG A 38 11.24 24.78 -6.28
CA ARG A 38 11.78 23.56 -6.90
C ARG A 38 13.29 23.43 -6.62
N ALA A 39 14.04 24.52 -6.62
CA ALA A 39 15.47 24.54 -6.30
C ALA A 39 15.75 24.12 -4.85
N GLN A 40 14.84 24.42 -3.90
CA GLN A 40 14.98 24.00 -2.50
C GLN A 40 15.04 22.47 -2.34
N LEU A 41 14.45 21.69 -3.26
CA LEU A 41 14.52 20.24 -3.24
C LEU A 41 15.94 19.69 -3.49
N TYR A 42 16.78 20.49 -4.12
CA TYR A 42 18.19 20.14 -4.44
C TYR A 42 19.17 20.75 -3.46
N MET A 43 18.72 21.51 -2.46
CA MET A 43 19.61 22.12 -1.49
C MET A 43 20.36 21.07 -0.67
N PRO A 44 21.71 21.13 -0.60
CA PRO A 44 22.50 20.24 0.23
C PRO A 44 22.16 20.42 1.70
N LYS A 45 22.12 19.32 2.44
CA LYS A 45 21.92 19.35 3.88
C LYS A 45 23.10 19.96 4.58
N GLY A 46 22.83 20.81 5.57
CA GLY A 46 23.85 21.37 6.45
C GLY A 46 24.47 22.69 5.99
N THR A 47 24.11 23.22 4.82
CA THR A 47 24.59 24.55 4.35
C THR A 47 24.04 25.73 5.16
N SER A 48 23.07 25.50 6.01
CA SER A 48 22.51 26.55 6.89
C SER A 48 23.51 27.09 7.94
N ASN A 49 24.63 26.43 8.17
CA ASN A 49 25.62 26.83 9.17
C ASN A 49 26.93 27.38 8.59
N ASN A 50 27.02 27.60 7.28
CA ASN A 50 28.21 28.24 6.72
C ASN A 50 27.94 29.73 6.52
N PRO A 51 28.47 30.64 7.37
CA PRO A 51 28.16 32.08 7.33
C PRO A 51 28.64 32.77 6.06
N ASN A 52 29.46 32.09 5.24
CA ASN A 52 30.02 32.64 4.00
C ASN A 52 29.18 32.32 2.74
N LEU A 53 28.19 31.44 2.83
CA LEU A 53 27.30 31.09 1.70
C LEU A 53 25.98 31.84 1.85
N ARG A 54 25.79 32.90 1.07
CA ARG A 54 24.48 33.56 0.96
C ARG A 54 23.48 32.56 0.36
N PRO A 55 22.36 32.28 1.04
CA PRO A 55 21.37 31.30 0.55
C PRO A 55 20.88 31.58 -0.87
N GLU A 56 20.80 32.86 -1.22
CA GLU A 56 20.34 33.32 -2.55
C GLU A 56 21.31 32.94 -3.67
N VAL A 57 22.63 33.05 -3.42
CA VAL A 57 23.66 32.70 -4.41
C VAL A 57 23.69 31.19 -4.64
N LEU A 58 23.56 30.41 -3.57
CA LEU A 58 23.48 28.95 -3.67
C LEU A 58 22.22 28.50 -4.44
N LEU A 59 21.11 29.19 -4.19
CA LEU A 59 19.85 28.88 -4.86
C LEU A 59 19.94 29.15 -6.37
N GLN A 60 20.56 30.27 -6.77
CA GLN A 60 20.83 30.58 -8.18
C GLN A 60 21.75 29.54 -8.81
N GLN A 61 22.84 29.15 -8.15
CA GLN A 61 23.73 28.07 -8.65
C GLN A 61 22.99 26.74 -8.85
N ILE A 62 22.08 26.40 -7.96
CA ILE A 62 21.25 25.19 -8.10
C ILE A 62 20.31 25.32 -9.29
N ILE A 63 19.67 26.46 -9.48
CA ILE A 63 18.76 26.70 -10.61
C ILE A 63 19.53 26.55 -11.94
N GLU A 64 20.70 27.13 -12.04
CA GLU A 64 21.54 27.07 -13.24
C GLU A 64 22.10 25.66 -13.47
N SER A 65 22.71 25.04 -12.44
CA SER A 65 23.35 23.73 -12.56
C SER A 65 22.36 22.59 -12.88
N HIS A 66 21.12 22.71 -12.42
CA HIS A 66 20.05 21.72 -12.69
C HIS A 66 19.18 22.11 -13.89
N GLY A 67 19.39 23.29 -14.49
CA GLY A 67 18.61 23.80 -15.63
C GLY A 67 17.11 23.91 -15.30
N LEU A 68 16.80 24.43 -14.13
CA LEU A 68 15.39 24.52 -13.67
C LEU A 68 14.61 25.60 -14.42
N ASN A 69 15.26 26.46 -15.22
CA ASN A 69 14.64 27.42 -16.13
C ASN A 69 14.42 26.88 -17.55
N ASP A 70 14.92 25.66 -17.84
CA ASP A 70 14.75 25.05 -19.16
C ASP A 70 13.25 24.79 -19.46
N PRO A 71 12.86 24.67 -20.75
CA PRO A 71 11.49 24.28 -21.11
C PRO A 71 11.09 22.93 -20.51
N TYR A 72 9.80 22.77 -20.21
CA TYR A 72 9.24 21.55 -19.61
C TYR A 72 9.74 20.23 -20.26
N PRO A 73 9.71 20.05 -21.61
CA PRO A 73 10.11 18.78 -22.21
C PRO A 73 11.58 18.43 -21.92
N VAL A 74 12.47 19.45 -21.87
CA VAL A 74 13.90 19.25 -21.60
C VAL A 74 14.12 18.80 -20.17
N GLN A 75 13.48 19.47 -19.23
CA GLN A 75 13.57 19.10 -17.80
C GLN A 75 13.00 17.70 -17.54
N TYR A 76 11.83 17.38 -18.13
CA TYR A 76 11.22 16.06 -18.00
C TYR A 76 12.10 14.94 -18.57
N LEU A 77 12.64 15.11 -19.79
CA LEU A 77 13.52 14.11 -20.40
C LEU A 77 14.82 13.93 -19.61
N ARG A 78 15.39 15.01 -19.08
CA ARG A 78 16.57 14.94 -18.21
C ARG A 78 16.27 14.18 -16.92
N TRP A 79 15.14 14.45 -16.28
CA TRP A 79 14.68 13.73 -15.09
C TRP A 79 14.45 12.23 -15.41
N LEU A 80 13.76 11.94 -16.49
CA LEU A 80 13.48 10.56 -16.92
C LEU A 80 14.79 9.81 -17.23
N GLY A 81 15.76 10.46 -17.88
CA GLY A 81 17.08 9.88 -18.16
C GLY A 81 17.83 9.52 -16.88
N ARG A 82 17.81 10.38 -15.86
CA ARG A 82 18.42 10.07 -14.54
C ARG A 82 17.70 8.91 -13.85
N LEU A 83 16.36 8.92 -13.86
CA LEU A 83 15.57 7.84 -13.29
C LEU A 83 15.92 6.47 -13.88
N LEU A 84 16.08 6.40 -15.21
CA LEU A 84 16.46 5.16 -15.92
C LEU A 84 17.89 4.73 -15.61
N GLN A 85 18.78 5.65 -15.23
CA GLN A 85 20.14 5.36 -14.78
C GLN A 85 20.23 4.95 -13.31
N GLY A 86 19.09 4.90 -12.60
CA GLY A 86 19.03 4.55 -11.19
C GLY A 86 19.16 5.73 -10.23
N ASP A 87 19.29 6.95 -10.73
CA ASP A 87 19.23 8.17 -9.92
C ASP A 87 17.78 8.60 -9.74
N TRP A 88 17.18 8.16 -8.62
CA TRP A 88 15.81 8.46 -8.25
C TRP A 88 15.67 9.78 -7.48
N GLY A 89 16.80 10.45 -7.28
CA GLY A 89 16.88 11.70 -6.55
C GLY A 89 16.79 11.52 -5.04
N TRP A 90 16.71 12.66 -4.39
CA TRP A 90 16.73 12.78 -2.93
C TRP A 90 15.35 13.03 -2.33
N SER A 91 15.03 12.35 -1.22
CA SER A 91 13.80 12.57 -0.47
C SER A 91 14.03 13.57 0.67
N ALA A 92 13.51 14.78 0.55
CA ALA A 92 13.59 15.79 1.60
C ALA A 92 12.86 15.34 2.89
N GLY A 93 11.75 14.62 2.76
CA GLY A 93 10.96 14.15 3.90
C GLY A 93 11.67 13.05 4.72
N PHE A 94 12.35 12.12 4.05
CA PHE A 94 13.06 11.02 4.72
C PHE A 94 14.54 11.28 4.92
N ARG A 95 15.07 12.30 4.28
CA ARG A 95 16.49 12.68 4.36
C ARG A 95 17.45 11.57 3.92
N VAL A 96 17.06 10.78 2.95
CA VAL A 96 17.86 9.73 2.27
C VAL A 96 17.47 9.70 0.79
N ASP A 97 18.23 8.98 -0.03
CA ASP A 97 17.88 8.77 -1.43
C ASP A 97 16.52 8.07 -1.56
N VAL A 98 15.74 8.46 -2.57
CA VAL A 98 14.38 7.93 -2.79
C VAL A 98 14.41 6.41 -2.94
N LEU A 99 15.35 5.85 -3.70
CA LEU A 99 15.48 4.40 -3.87
C LEU A 99 15.74 3.70 -2.54
N THR A 100 16.64 4.25 -1.72
CA THR A 100 16.94 3.74 -0.38
C THR A 100 15.71 3.80 0.52
N ALA A 101 14.99 4.92 0.52
CA ALA A 101 13.75 5.06 1.30
C ALA A 101 12.68 4.03 0.88
N LEU A 102 12.54 3.79 -0.42
CA LEU A 102 11.60 2.80 -0.96
C LEU A 102 11.99 1.39 -0.53
N LEU A 103 13.25 0.99 -0.75
CA LEU A 103 13.71 -0.36 -0.39
C LEU A 103 13.58 -0.65 1.10
N GLN A 104 13.84 0.33 1.95
CA GLN A 104 13.69 0.17 3.41
C GLN A 104 12.24 0.07 3.88
N ARG A 105 11.29 0.69 3.17
CA ARG A 105 9.88 0.78 3.60
C ARG A 105 8.94 -0.17 2.89
N THR A 106 9.27 -0.55 1.65
CA THR A 106 8.46 -1.49 0.85
C THR A 106 8.19 -2.82 1.56
N PRO A 107 9.16 -3.46 2.25
CA PRO A 107 8.88 -4.71 2.95
C PRO A 107 7.79 -4.58 4.00
N ALA A 108 7.78 -3.48 4.77
CA ALA A 108 6.73 -3.24 5.77
C ALA A 108 5.33 -3.12 5.14
N THR A 109 5.23 -2.42 4.01
CA THR A 109 3.98 -2.27 3.26
C THR A 109 3.56 -3.61 2.64
N ALA A 110 4.51 -4.36 2.09
CA ALA A 110 4.26 -5.68 1.53
C ALA A 110 3.76 -6.67 2.58
N GLU A 111 4.39 -6.68 3.77
CA GLU A 111 3.98 -7.50 4.92
C GLU A 111 2.54 -7.20 5.33
N LEU A 112 2.21 -5.93 5.57
CA LEU A 112 0.86 -5.50 5.92
C LEU A 112 -0.16 -5.88 4.84
N THR A 113 0.16 -5.63 3.57
CA THR A 113 -0.73 -5.94 2.45
C THR A 113 -0.96 -7.44 2.31
N LEU A 114 0.09 -8.25 2.45
CA LEU A 114 -0.01 -9.71 2.38
C LEU A 114 -0.99 -10.25 3.44
N TYR A 115 -0.81 -9.87 4.70
CA TYR A 115 -1.69 -10.32 5.78
C TYR A 115 -3.11 -9.78 5.65
N ALA A 116 -3.27 -8.53 5.19
CA ALA A 116 -4.59 -7.97 4.93
C ALA A 116 -5.33 -8.72 3.81
N VAL A 117 -4.62 -9.11 2.73
CA VAL A 117 -5.20 -9.89 1.62
C VAL A 117 -5.56 -11.31 2.06
N VAL A 118 -4.69 -11.96 2.87
CA VAL A 118 -4.97 -13.29 3.46
C VAL A 118 -6.23 -13.26 4.33
N LEU A 119 -6.50 -12.16 5.01
CA LEU A 119 -7.71 -11.97 5.81
C LEU A 119 -8.92 -11.61 4.93
N LEU A 120 -8.75 -10.68 4.01
CA LEU A 120 -9.78 -10.12 3.15
C LEU A 120 -10.45 -11.17 2.26
N ILE A 121 -9.64 -12.00 1.56
CA ILE A 121 -10.17 -12.90 0.52
C ILE A 121 -11.11 -13.97 1.12
N PRO A 122 -10.72 -14.73 2.14
CA PRO A 122 -11.62 -15.72 2.74
C PRO A 122 -12.87 -15.08 3.34
N LEU A 123 -12.72 -13.98 4.07
CA LEU A 123 -13.85 -13.29 4.67
C LEU A 123 -14.84 -12.75 3.63
N GLY A 124 -14.32 -12.19 2.52
CA GLY A 124 -15.14 -11.69 1.43
C GLY A 124 -15.88 -12.81 0.69
N ILE A 125 -15.18 -13.87 0.33
CA ILE A 125 -15.76 -15.00 -0.41
C ILE A 125 -16.74 -15.78 0.48
N ILE A 126 -16.34 -16.16 1.68
CA ILE A 126 -17.18 -16.95 2.59
C ILE A 126 -18.37 -16.12 3.08
N GLY A 127 -18.12 -14.89 3.54
CA GLY A 127 -19.18 -14.01 4.03
C GLY A 127 -20.20 -13.63 2.95
N GLY A 128 -19.72 -13.25 1.77
CA GLY A 128 -20.57 -12.94 0.62
C GLY A 128 -21.32 -14.17 0.09
N GLY A 129 -20.64 -15.31 -0.04
CA GLY A 129 -21.25 -16.58 -0.46
C GLY A 129 -22.35 -17.05 0.48
N LEU A 130 -22.08 -17.03 1.80
CA LEU A 130 -23.09 -17.39 2.81
C LEU A 130 -24.30 -16.42 2.81
N ALA A 131 -24.05 -15.12 2.64
CA ALA A 131 -25.10 -14.13 2.54
C ALA A 131 -25.95 -14.34 1.28
N GLY A 132 -25.31 -14.65 0.14
CA GLY A 132 -26.00 -14.95 -1.13
C GLY A 132 -26.79 -16.26 -1.08
N ALA A 133 -26.20 -17.33 -0.53
CA ALA A 133 -26.88 -18.63 -0.37
C ALA A 133 -28.08 -18.56 0.59
N LYS A 134 -28.07 -17.62 1.54
CA LYS A 134 -29.17 -17.42 2.50
C LYS A 134 -29.85 -16.06 2.27
N GLU A 135 -30.14 -15.75 1.02
CA GLU A 135 -30.79 -14.50 0.63
C GLU A 135 -32.08 -14.25 1.44
N HIS A 136 -32.29 -12.99 1.79
CA HIS A 136 -33.43 -12.53 2.64
C HIS A 136 -33.49 -13.12 4.07
N ARG A 137 -32.50 -13.91 4.50
CA ARG A 137 -32.42 -14.39 5.90
C ARG A 137 -31.56 -13.46 6.76
N ALA A 138 -31.57 -13.72 8.08
CA ALA A 138 -30.84 -12.92 9.06
C ALA A 138 -29.32 -12.77 8.72
N VAL A 139 -28.70 -13.82 8.17
CA VAL A 139 -27.29 -13.81 7.75
C VAL A 139 -27.06 -12.77 6.64
N ASP A 140 -27.96 -12.72 5.65
CA ASP A 140 -27.88 -11.73 4.57
C ASP A 140 -28.09 -10.31 5.10
N HIS A 141 -29.09 -10.11 5.98
CA HIS A 141 -29.32 -8.81 6.57
C HIS A 141 -28.14 -8.34 7.43
N ALA A 142 -27.57 -9.21 8.26
CA ALA A 142 -26.39 -8.90 9.08
C ALA A 142 -25.19 -8.54 8.20
N PHE A 143 -24.93 -9.35 7.16
CA PHE A 143 -23.85 -9.06 6.20
C PHE A 143 -24.01 -7.69 5.54
N ARG A 144 -25.21 -7.35 5.07
CA ARG A 144 -25.46 -6.05 4.41
C ARG A 144 -25.27 -4.88 5.36
N VAL A 145 -25.74 -4.98 6.61
CA VAL A 145 -25.55 -3.93 7.62
C VAL A 145 -24.07 -3.74 7.94
N VAL A 146 -23.33 -4.82 8.20
CA VAL A 146 -21.90 -4.75 8.50
C VAL A 146 -21.11 -4.21 7.31
N ALA A 147 -21.42 -4.66 6.08
CA ALA A 147 -20.76 -4.17 4.87
C ALA A 147 -21.06 -2.69 4.60
N PHE A 148 -22.28 -2.24 4.90
CA PHE A 148 -22.65 -0.82 4.80
C PHE A 148 -21.84 0.03 5.79
N VAL A 149 -21.81 -0.36 7.06
CA VAL A 149 -21.04 0.34 8.11
C VAL A 149 -19.55 0.36 7.77
N ALA A 150 -19.01 -0.79 7.32
CA ALA A 150 -17.59 -0.90 6.94
C ALA A 150 -17.19 0.04 5.80
N THR A 151 -18.10 0.32 4.86
CA THR A 151 -17.82 1.24 3.75
C THR A 151 -18.14 2.70 4.05
N ALA A 152 -18.97 2.96 5.05
CA ALA A 152 -19.33 4.33 5.46
C ALA A 152 -18.23 4.99 6.32
N ILE A 153 -17.42 4.21 7.04
CA ILE A 153 -16.39 4.72 7.94
C ILE A 153 -15.07 4.83 7.16
N PRO A 154 -14.44 6.01 7.08
CA PRO A 154 -13.09 6.15 6.51
C PRO A 154 -12.09 5.24 7.26
N PRO A 155 -11.16 4.55 6.56
CA PRO A 155 -10.23 3.59 7.18
C PRO A 155 -9.42 4.17 8.34
N PHE A 156 -8.98 5.42 8.25
CA PHE A 156 -8.21 6.05 9.33
C PHE A 156 -9.05 6.28 10.59
N VAL A 157 -10.36 6.57 10.46
CA VAL A 157 -11.28 6.72 11.60
C VAL A 157 -11.46 5.38 12.28
N LEU A 158 -11.69 4.31 11.49
CA LEU A 158 -11.78 2.95 12.02
C LEU A 158 -10.48 2.56 12.76
N ALA A 159 -9.32 2.88 12.19
CA ALA A 159 -8.03 2.62 12.83
C ALA A 159 -7.91 3.30 14.19
N LEU A 160 -8.31 4.59 14.29
CA LEU A 160 -8.30 5.34 15.55
C LEU A 160 -9.26 4.75 16.59
N VAL A 161 -10.46 4.36 16.17
CA VAL A 161 -11.44 3.70 17.08
C VAL A 161 -10.89 2.37 17.60
N LEU A 162 -10.34 1.54 16.71
CA LEU A 162 -9.75 0.26 17.10
C LEU A 162 -8.54 0.45 18.04
N LEU A 163 -7.68 1.43 17.77
CA LEU A 163 -6.57 1.78 18.67
C LEU A 163 -7.10 2.27 20.03
N GLY A 164 -8.13 3.11 20.05
CA GLY A 164 -8.74 3.57 21.30
C GLY A 164 -9.25 2.43 22.16
N ILE A 165 -9.95 1.47 21.56
CA ILE A 165 -10.53 0.34 22.27
C ILE A 165 -9.44 -0.68 22.65
N PHE A 166 -8.72 -1.19 21.66
CA PHE A 166 -7.88 -2.38 21.83
C PHE A 166 -6.46 -2.08 22.34
N TYR A 167 -5.96 -0.86 22.11
CA TYR A 167 -4.67 -0.44 22.65
C TYR A 167 -4.84 0.38 23.91
N ALA A 168 -5.53 1.52 23.87
CA ALA A 168 -5.64 2.40 25.03
C ALA A 168 -6.49 1.81 26.15
N GLY A 169 -7.62 1.17 25.82
CA GLY A 169 -8.51 0.54 26.79
C GLY A 169 -8.03 -0.83 27.26
N LEU A 170 -7.91 -1.79 26.33
CA LEU A 170 -7.64 -3.20 26.65
C LEU A 170 -6.14 -3.56 26.69
N LYS A 171 -5.25 -2.74 26.11
CA LYS A 171 -3.80 -2.98 26.02
C LYS A 171 -3.44 -4.30 25.29
N TRP A 172 -4.29 -4.73 24.35
CA TRP A 172 -4.10 -5.99 23.64
C TRP A 172 -3.15 -5.88 22.45
N PHE A 173 -3.33 -4.83 21.63
CA PHE A 173 -2.61 -4.67 20.37
C PHE A 173 -1.88 -3.32 20.35
N PRO A 174 -0.56 -3.31 20.53
CA PRO A 174 0.20 -2.06 20.56
C PRO A 174 0.36 -1.45 19.15
N PRO A 175 0.56 -0.12 19.04
CA PRO A 175 0.84 0.55 17.78
C PRO A 175 2.29 0.32 17.35
N GLY A 176 2.56 0.61 16.06
CA GLY A 176 3.90 0.45 15.48
C GLY A 176 4.09 -0.93 14.85
N ARG A 177 5.34 -1.35 14.64
CA ARG A 177 5.70 -2.66 14.10
C ARG A 177 6.25 -3.62 15.15
N LEU A 178 6.92 -3.10 16.18
CA LEU A 178 7.51 -3.80 17.32
C LEU A 178 7.55 -2.84 18.51
N THR A 179 7.70 -3.37 19.70
CA THR A 179 8.01 -2.59 20.89
C THR A 179 9.44 -2.00 20.83
N ILE A 180 9.73 -0.98 21.64
CA ILE A 180 11.04 -0.33 21.64
C ILE A 180 12.16 -1.32 21.97
N SER A 181 11.95 -2.22 22.94
CA SER A 181 12.94 -3.24 23.31
C SER A 181 13.21 -4.22 22.16
N GLU A 182 12.18 -4.63 21.43
CA GLU A 182 12.32 -5.53 20.28
C GLU A 182 12.98 -4.82 19.08
N GLN A 183 12.70 -3.53 18.87
CA GLN A 183 13.40 -2.73 17.86
C GLN A 183 14.91 -2.67 18.10
N ILE A 184 15.34 -2.56 19.37
CA ILE A 184 16.75 -2.60 19.72
C ILE A 184 17.35 -3.97 19.36
N VAL A 185 16.64 -5.06 19.65
CA VAL A 185 17.10 -6.42 19.30
C VAL A 185 17.24 -6.58 17.78
N VAL A 186 16.26 -6.15 17.01
CA VAL A 186 16.27 -6.24 15.52
C VAL A 186 17.34 -5.32 14.92
N SER A 187 17.74 -4.25 15.59
CA SER A 187 18.82 -3.36 15.13
C SER A 187 20.22 -3.85 15.49
N ASN A 188 20.36 -4.89 16.30
CA ASN A 188 21.65 -5.47 16.66
C ASN A 188 22.22 -6.32 15.51
N ALA A 189 23.56 -6.44 15.47
CA ALA A 189 24.26 -7.20 14.43
C ALA A 189 23.92 -8.71 14.39
N GLU A 190 23.37 -9.25 15.48
CA GLU A 190 22.95 -10.65 15.58
C GLU A 190 21.65 -10.96 14.81
N PHE A 191 20.83 -9.94 14.51
CA PHE A 191 19.60 -10.11 13.74
C PHE A 191 19.81 -9.75 12.28
N THR A 192 19.63 -10.72 11.39
CA THR A 192 19.81 -10.52 9.95
C THR A 192 18.45 -10.32 9.27
N PRO A 193 18.19 -9.15 8.65
CA PRO A 193 16.97 -8.90 7.90
C PRO A 193 17.06 -9.55 6.51
N TYR A 194 16.68 -10.83 6.39
CA TYR A 194 16.72 -11.57 5.13
C TYR A 194 15.70 -11.10 4.10
N THR A 195 14.48 -10.85 4.55
CA THR A 195 13.34 -10.49 3.70
C THR A 195 12.83 -9.07 3.94
N GLY A 196 13.14 -8.49 5.09
CA GLY A 196 12.59 -7.24 5.60
C GLY A 196 11.15 -7.36 6.12
N LEU A 197 10.58 -8.58 6.09
CA LEU A 197 9.29 -8.91 6.70
C LEU A 197 9.56 -9.42 8.11
N LEU A 198 9.20 -8.65 9.13
CA LEU A 198 9.54 -8.97 10.53
C LEU A 198 8.97 -10.30 11.00
N THR A 199 7.80 -10.68 10.50
CA THR A 199 7.16 -11.96 10.80
C THR A 199 7.98 -13.15 10.29
N LEU A 200 8.57 -13.04 9.10
CA LEU A 200 9.41 -14.08 8.52
C LEU A 200 10.85 -14.00 9.04
N ASP A 201 11.41 -12.81 9.11
CA ASP A 201 12.79 -12.61 9.56
C ASP A 201 12.98 -13.07 11.02
N GLY A 202 11.97 -12.90 11.88
CA GLY A 202 11.99 -13.44 13.23
C GLY A 202 12.11 -14.98 13.23
N LEU A 203 11.34 -15.67 12.38
CA LEU A 203 11.44 -17.13 12.25
C LEU A 203 12.79 -17.57 11.69
N LEU A 204 13.30 -16.87 10.67
CA LEU A 204 14.60 -17.17 10.05
C LEU A 204 15.79 -16.95 11.00
N ASN A 205 15.65 -16.05 11.95
CA ASN A 205 16.64 -15.81 13.01
C ASN A 205 16.41 -16.65 14.27
N HIS A 206 15.53 -17.65 14.23
CA HIS A 206 15.13 -18.48 15.39
C HIS A 206 14.58 -17.64 16.57
N ARG A 207 14.00 -16.48 16.27
CA ARG A 207 13.39 -15.54 17.22
C ARG A 207 11.87 -15.47 17.01
N SER A 208 11.20 -16.56 17.37
CA SER A 208 9.73 -16.67 17.30
C SER A 208 8.99 -15.62 18.15
N ASP A 209 9.63 -15.12 19.19
CA ASP A 209 9.15 -14.00 19.99
C ASP A 209 8.95 -12.73 19.16
N ILE A 210 9.92 -12.39 18.30
CA ILE A 210 9.83 -11.23 17.37
C ILE A 210 8.72 -11.45 16.34
N SER A 211 8.62 -12.65 15.76
CA SER A 211 7.56 -12.97 14.79
C SER A 211 6.17 -12.84 15.40
N LEU A 212 5.98 -13.37 16.61
CA LEU A 212 4.69 -13.30 17.30
C LEU A 212 4.32 -11.85 17.68
N SER A 213 5.31 -11.09 18.14
CA SER A 213 5.13 -9.67 18.41
C SER A 213 4.78 -8.90 17.15
N ALA A 214 5.49 -9.10 16.03
CA ALA A 214 5.18 -8.48 14.75
C ALA A 214 3.75 -8.80 14.28
N LEU A 215 3.32 -10.06 14.37
CA LEU A 215 1.94 -10.46 14.08
C LEU A 215 0.93 -9.74 14.97
N ARG A 216 1.22 -9.60 16.26
CA ARG A 216 0.34 -8.89 17.20
C ARG A 216 0.17 -7.41 16.83
N HIS A 217 1.23 -6.76 16.36
CA HIS A 217 1.20 -5.37 15.89
C HIS A 217 0.46 -5.21 14.55
N LEU A 218 0.43 -6.26 13.71
CA LEU A 218 -0.25 -6.26 12.43
C LEU A 218 -1.78 -6.43 12.53
N VAL A 219 -2.32 -6.96 13.64
CA VAL A 219 -3.75 -7.29 13.78
C VAL A 219 -4.65 -6.09 13.46
N LEU A 220 -4.48 -4.98 14.14
CA LEU A 220 -5.36 -3.80 13.95
C LEU A 220 -5.22 -3.17 12.56
N PRO A 221 -4.01 -2.94 12.03
CA PRO A 221 -3.85 -2.44 10.67
C PRO A 221 -4.42 -3.38 9.61
N CYS A 222 -4.24 -4.70 9.75
CA CYS A 222 -4.80 -5.67 8.82
C CYS A 222 -6.33 -5.68 8.84
N ILE A 223 -6.95 -5.64 10.02
CA ILE A 223 -8.41 -5.55 10.15
C ILE A 223 -8.90 -4.26 9.47
N THR A 224 -8.27 -3.14 9.77
CA THR A 224 -8.65 -1.84 9.20
C THR A 224 -8.56 -1.83 7.68
N LEU A 225 -7.44 -2.31 7.12
CA LEU A 225 -7.20 -2.32 5.69
C LEU A 225 -8.11 -3.32 4.97
N SER A 226 -8.33 -4.50 5.55
CA SER A 226 -9.16 -5.53 4.95
C SER A 226 -10.65 -5.20 4.98
N MET A 227 -11.14 -4.47 5.97
CA MET A 227 -12.57 -4.28 6.20
C MET A 227 -13.29 -3.52 5.07
N VAL A 228 -12.67 -2.49 4.51
CA VAL A 228 -13.24 -1.73 3.38
C VAL A 228 -13.29 -2.58 2.11
N HIS A 229 -12.22 -3.29 1.82
CA HIS A 229 -12.11 -4.13 0.63
C HIS A 229 -12.94 -5.42 0.75
N TRP A 230 -13.05 -5.98 1.97
CA TRP A 230 -13.91 -7.11 2.30
C TRP A 230 -15.37 -6.82 1.95
N ALA A 231 -15.89 -5.66 2.35
CA ALA A 231 -17.28 -5.29 2.07
C ALA A 231 -17.57 -5.22 0.56
N THR A 232 -16.59 -4.75 -0.23
CA THR A 232 -16.72 -4.68 -1.70
C THR A 232 -16.67 -6.07 -2.33
N LEU A 233 -15.66 -6.88 -1.99
CA LEU A 233 -15.53 -8.25 -2.47
C LEU A 233 -16.74 -9.10 -2.09
N GLY A 234 -17.17 -9.01 -0.83
CA GLY A 234 -18.30 -9.77 -0.33
C GLY A 234 -19.62 -9.40 -1.02
N ARG A 235 -19.86 -8.12 -1.32
CA ARG A 235 -21.04 -7.70 -2.11
C ARG A 235 -21.03 -8.29 -3.52
N MET A 236 -19.86 -8.30 -4.18
CA MET A 236 -19.73 -8.92 -5.51
C MET A 236 -19.98 -10.43 -5.43
N THR A 237 -19.35 -11.11 -4.46
CA THR A 237 -19.53 -12.55 -4.25
C THR A 237 -20.99 -12.89 -3.94
N ARG A 238 -21.66 -12.09 -3.10
CA ARG A 238 -23.09 -12.24 -2.80
C ARG A 238 -23.94 -12.15 -4.06
N ALA A 239 -23.71 -11.12 -4.89
CA ALA A 239 -24.47 -10.92 -6.12
C ALA A 239 -24.29 -12.09 -7.10
N MET A 240 -23.03 -12.53 -7.31
CA MET A 240 -22.72 -13.69 -8.14
C MET A 240 -23.34 -14.99 -7.60
N MET A 241 -23.34 -15.19 -6.29
CA MET A 241 -23.94 -16.37 -5.68
C MET A 241 -25.46 -16.41 -5.87
N ILE A 242 -26.14 -15.29 -5.76
CA ILE A 242 -27.60 -15.19 -6.02
C ILE A 242 -27.88 -15.50 -7.50
N GLU A 243 -27.15 -14.87 -8.42
CA GLU A 243 -27.30 -15.11 -9.86
C GLU A 243 -27.08 -16.59 -10.20
N GLU A 244 -26.04 -17.20 -9.64
CA GLU A 244 -25.70 -18.60 -9.89
C GLU A 244 -26.77 -19.57 -9.40
N LEU A 245 -27.35 -19.31 -8.21
CA LEU A 245 -28.40 -20.13 -7.62
C LEU A 245 -29.76 -20.06 -8.36
N GLN A 246 -29.95 -19.04 -9.20
CA GLN A 246 -31.17 -18.87 -10.02
C GLN A 246 -31.08 -19.54 -11.39
N LYS A 247 -29.94 -20.10 -11.78
CA LYS A 247 -29.76 -20.74 -13.09
C LYS A 247 -30.54 -22.05 -13.20
N ASP A 248 -30.99 -22.34 -14.42
CA ASP A 248 -31.86 -23.52 -14.72
C ASP A 248 -31.24 -24.84 -14.29
N TYR A 249 -29.91 -25.00 -14.40
CA TYR A 249 -29.27 -26.25 -14.02
C TYR A 249 -29.38 -26.52 -12.50
N ILE A 250 -29.40 -25.47 -11.66
CA ILE A 250 -29.63 -25.63 -10.21
C ILE A 250 -31.05 -26.13 -9.96
N THR A 251 -32.04 -25.60 -10.67
CA THR A 251 -33.42 -26.07 -10.59
C THR A 251 -33.55 -27.54 -10.97
N VAL A 252 -32.85 -27.98 -12.03
CA VAL A 252 -32.80 -29.39 -12.43
C VAL A 252 -32.14 -30.28 -11.36
N VAL A 253 -31.03 -29.82 -10.76
CA VAL A 253 -30.34 -30.56 -9.71
C VAL A 253 -31.24 -30.73 -8.47
N ARG A 254 -31.93 -29.66 -8.05
CA ARG A 254 -32.90 -29.71 -6.96
C ARG A 254 -34.07 -30.65 -7.28
N GLY A 255 -34.59 -30.62 -8.52
CA GLY A 255 -35.65 -31.51 -8.99
C GLY A 255 -35.27 -33.00 -8.97
N LYS A 256 -33.95 -33.33 -9.06
CA LYS A 256 -33.40 -34.67 -8.89
C LYS A 256 -33.20 -35.10 -7.44
N GLY A 257 -33.56 -34.26 -6.46
CA GLY A 257 -33.43 -34.57 -5.05
C GLY A 257 -32.01 -34.51 -4.46
N LEU A 258 -31.08 -33.92 -5.16
CA LEU A 258 -29.72 -33.68 -4.63
C LEU A 258 -29.76 -32.56 -3.59
N LYS A 259 -29.10 -32.79 -2.47
CA LYS A 259 -28.96 -31.78 -1.40
C LYS A 259 -27.96 -30.68 -1.83
N GLU A 260 -28.21 -29.49 -1.35
CA GLU A 260 -27.31 -28.34 -1.50
C GLU A 260 -25.98 -28.54 -0.75
#